data_a9731c11972553494e7548786c81c7f1
#
_entry.id   a9731c11972553494e7548786c81c7f1
#
_cell.length_a   1.000
_cell.length_b   1.000
_cell.length_c   1.000
_cell.angle_alpha   90.00
_cell.angle_beta   90.00
_cell.angle_gamma   90.00
#
_symmetry.space_group_name_H-M   'P 1'
#
loop_
_entity.id
_entity.type
_entity.pdbx_description
1 polymer ?
#
loop_
_entity_poly.entity_id
_entity_poly.type
_entity_poly.pdbx_seq_one_letter_code
_entity_poly.pdbx_strand_id
1 'polypeptide(L)'
;DALTDHDTGTTLQFKDVARKIAKFHIIFESAGIKPGDKIALCGRNCSNWAVTFLATMTYGAVIVPILHELKADNIHNIVNHSEAKMLFIYDKLWPQLNIDEMPDLILVATLSDFNLAACRNDKVKDALENRNAIYGKRYPKSFRSKDVNYRKEESPEELAIINYTSGTTGFSKGVMLPYRSIWSNVEYCREMLPVKAGDNIISLSLIHISEPTR
;
A
#
# COMPACT_ATOMS: atom_id res chain seq x y z
N ASP A 1 -20.50 1.38 -3.33
CA ASP A 1 -19.25 2.12 -3.21
C ASP A 1 -18.34 1.36 -2.25
N ALA A 2 -17.02 1.46 -2.46
CA ALA A 2 -16.02 0.82 -1.61
C ALA A 2 -15.16 1.85 -0.87
N LEU A 3 -14.63 2.83 -1.60
CA LEU A 3 -13.76 3.87 -1.08
C LEU A 3 -14.15 5.22 -1.68
N THR A 4 -14.23 6.25 -0.86
CA THR A 4 -14.47 7.63 -1.32
C THR A 4 -13.43 8.56 -0.71
N ASP A 5 -12.73 9.30 -1.55
CA ASP A 5 -11.81 10.34 -1.12
C ASP A 5 -12.57 11.63 -0.84
N HIS A 6 -12.47 12.13 0.38
CA HIS A 6 -13.14 13.36 0.80
C HIS A 6 -12.64 14.57 -0.01
N ASP A 7 -11.33 14.69 -0.21
CA ASP A 7 -10.71 15.86 -0.84
C ASP A 7 -11.02 15.99 -2.33
N THR A 8 -11.13 14.86 -3.03
CA THR A 8 -11.38 14.83 -4.49
C THR A 8 -12.82 14.49 -4.86
N GLY A 9 -13.61 13.98 -3.92
CA GLY A 9 -14.94 13.42 -4.18
C GLY A 9 -14.91 12.13 -5.03
N THR A 10 -13.73 11.60 -5.30
CA THR A 10 -13.58 10.39 -6.13
C THR A 10 -14.08 9.17 -5.39
N THR A 11 -15.02 8.44 -5.98
CA THR A 11 -15.56 7.19 -5.42
C THR A 11 -15.15 5.99 -6.26
N LEU A 12 -14.60 4.97 -5.61
CA LEU A 12 -14.29 3.66 -6.19
C LEU A 12 -15.34 2.64 -5.76
N GLN A 13 -15.83 1.86 -6.70
CA GLN A 13 -16.62 0.67 -6.40
C GLN A 13 -15.69 -0.53 -6.11
N PHE A 14 -16.19 -1.59 -5.47
CA PHE A 14 -15.42 -2.81 -5.20
C PHE A 14 -14.75 -3.37 -6.47
N LYS A 15 -15.45 -3.34 -7.62
CA LYS A 15 -14.88 -3.76 -8.90
C LYS A 15 -13.69 -2.91 -9.35
N ASP A 16 -13.69 -1.61 -9.02
CA ASP A 16 -12.62 -0.70 -9.41
C ASP A 16 -11.38 -0.92 -8.53
N VAL A 17 -11.60 -1.18 -7.23
CA VAL A 17 -10.54 -1.60 -6.29
C VAL A 17 -9.90 -2.89 -6.79
N ALA A 18 -10.70 -3.91 -7.12
CA ALA A 18 -10.19 -5.19 -7.61
C ALA A 18 -9.39 -5.04 -8.92
N ARG A 19 -9.84 -4.20 -9.85
CA ARG A 19 -9.11 -3.88 -11.10
C ARG A 19 -7.79 -3.18 -10.83
N LYS A 20 -7.76 -2.23 -9.90
CA LYS A 20 -6.53 -1.54 -9.51
C LYS A 20 -5.54 -2.53 -8.87
N ILE A 21 -5.99 -3.40 -7.97
CA ILE A 21 -5.18 -4.47 -7.39
C ILE A 21 -4.56 -5.36 -8.47
N ALA A 22 -5.36 -5.81 -9.44
CA ALA A 22 -4.85 -6.64 -10.54
C ALA A 22 -3.75 -5.93 -11.38
N LYS A 23 -3.86 -4.61 -11.57
CA LYS A 23 -2.80 -3.81 -12.23
C LYS A 23 -1.53 -3.73 -11.38
N PHE A 24 -1.65 -3.61 -10.05
CA PHE A 24 -0.49 -3.67 -9.16
C PHE A 24 0.20 -5.02 -9.20
N HIS A 25 -0.56 -6.12 -9.21
CA HIS A 25 0.02 -7.46 -9.31
C HIS A 25 0.85 -7.62 -10.60
N ILE A 26 0.42 -7.03 -11.73
CA ILE A 26 1.20 -7.00 -12.97
C ILE A 26 2.55 -6.30 -12.76
N ILE A 27 2.57 -5.17 -12.07
CA ILE A 27 3.80 -4.42 -11.77
C ILE A 27 4.71 -5.25 -10.86
N PHE A 28 4.15 -5.85 -9.80
CA PHE A 28 4.90 -6.67 -8.85
C PHE A 28 5.53 -7.90 -9.53
N GLU A 29 4.77 -8.60 -10.38
CA GLU A 29 5.27 -9.71 -11.19
C GLU A 29 6.42 -9.26 -12.10
N SER A 30 6.28 -8.11 -12.77
CA SER A 30 7.30 -7.57 -13.68
C SER A 30 8.59 -7.20 -12.95
N ALA A 31 8.48 -6.79 -11.69
CA ALA A 31 9.61 -6.48 -10.81
C ALA A 31 10.23 -7.72 -10.15
N GLY A 32 9.62 -8.89 -10.33
CA GLY A 32 10.07 -10.12 -9.66
C GLY A 32 9.84 -10.13 -8.16
N ILE A 33 8.87 -9.35 -7.66
CA ILE A 33 8.45 -9.37 -6.26
C ILE A 33 7.96 -10.78 -5.91
N LYS A 34 8.41 -11.27 -4.78
CA LYS A 34 8.03 -12.59 -4.23
C LYS A 34 7.22 -12.42 -2.96
N PRO A 35 6.45 -13.44 -2.55
CA PRO A 35 5.86 -13.48 -1.23
C PRO A 35 6.91 -13.22 -0.14
N GLY A 36 6.57 -12.35 0.82
CA GLY A 36 7.50 -11.93 1.88
C GLY A 36 8.42 -10.76 1.53
N ASP A 37 8.53 -10.35 0.26
CA ASP A 37 9.21 -9.10 -0.11
C ASP A 37 8.46 -7.89 0.44
N LYS A 38 9.19 -6.83 0.80
CA LYS A 38 8.62 -5.67 1.45
C LYS A 38 8.34 -4.55 0.45
N ILE A 39 7.20 -3.90 0.64
CA ILE A 39 6.75 -2.74 -0.15
C ILE A 39 6.42 -1.61 0.83
N ALA A 40 7.13 -0.50 0.72
CA ALA A 40 6.93 0.67 1.54
C ALA A 40 5.78 1.54 1.00
N LEU A 41 5.00 2.10 1.92
CA LEU A 41 3.84 2.92 1.62
C LEU A 41 3.82 4.14 2.53
N CYS A 42 4.16 5.31 2.00
CA CYS A 42 4.30 6.55 2.74
C CYS A 42 3.31 7.61 2.22
N GLY A 43 2.25 7.89 2.96
CA GLY A 43 1.27 8.88 2.53
C GLY A 43 0.09 9.05 3.47
N ARG A 44 -0.76 10.02 3.14
CA ARG A 44 -2.03 10.25 3.83
C ARG A 44 -3.06 9.19 3.45
N ASN A 45 -4.04 9.00 4.33
CA ASN A 45 -5.18 8.14 4.04
C ASN A 45 -5.92 8.64 2.79
N CYS A 46 -5.99 7.80 1.77
CA CYS A 46 -6.72 8.05 0.53
C CYS A 46 -7.06 6.69 -0.13
N SER A 47 -7.93 6.70 -1.13
CA SER A 47 -8.31 5.48 -1.84
C SER A 47 -7.10 4.77 -2.47
N ASN A 48 -6.15 5.51 -3.00
CA ASN A 48 -4.94 4.92 -3.59
C ASN A 48 -4.01 4.30 -2.53
N TRP A 49 -3.95 4.87 -1.32
CA TRP A 49 -3.24 4.28 -0.18
C TRP A 49 -3.88 2.91 0.17
N ALA A 50 -5.20 2.87 0.33
CA ALA A 50 -5.93 1.65 0.63
C ALA A 50 -5.77 0.59 -0.46
N VAL A 51 -5.83 0.99 -1.74
CA VAL A 51 -5.60 0.09 -2.88
C VAL A 51 -4.18 -0.50 -2.86
N THR A 52 -3.15 0.32 -2.59
CA THR A 52 -1.75 -0.13 -2.52
C THR A 52 -1.56 -1.12 -1.38
N PHE A 53 -2.14 -0.81 -0.20
CA PHE A 53 -2.13 -1.69 0.96
C PHE A 53 -2.74 -3.06 0.63
N LEU A 54 -3.96 -3.07 0.09
CA LEU A 54 -4.66 -4.29 -0.29
C LEU A 54 -3.94 -5.06 -1.41
N ALA A 55 -3.39 -4.36 -2.40
CA ALA A 55 -2.64 -4.99 -3.48
C ALA A 55 -1.39 -5.71 -2.96
N THR A 56 -0.67 -5.08 -2.04
CA THR A 56 0.53 -5.67 -1.42
C THR A 56 0.18 -6.93 -0.64
N MET A 57 -0.81 -6.85 0.24
CA MET A 57 -1.24 -7.99 1.06
C MET A 57 -1.79 -9.14 0.22
N THR A 58 -2.65 -8.84 -0.76
CA THR A 58 -3.27 -9.88 -1.61
C THR A 58 -2.29 -10.50 -2.60
N TYR A 59 -1.13 -9.91 -2.80
CA TYR A 59 -0.01 -10.49 -3.54
C TYR A 59 0.84 -11.43 -2.67
N GLY A 60 0.75 -11.29 -1.34
CA GLY A 60 1.58 -11.99 -0.36
C GLY A 60 2.90 -11.28 -0.08
N ALA A 61 3.04 -10.02 -0.50
CA ALA A 61 4.13 -9.15 -0.08
C ALA A 61 3.82 -8.52 1.29
N VAL A 62 4.86 -8.09 1.99
CA VAL A 62 4.75 -7.45 3.30
C VAL A 62 4.63 -5.95 3.12
N ILE A 63 3.58 -5.36 3.66
CA ILE A 63 3.42 -3.90 3.62
C ILE A 63 4.20 -3.24 4.76
N VAL A 64 4.88 -2.13 4.45
CA VAL A 64 5.59 -1.29 5.40
C VAL A 64 4.98 0.11 5.39
N PRO A 65 3.94 0.36 6.20
CA PRO A 65 3.34 1.69 6.30
C PRO A 65 4.30 2.66 6.99
N ILE A 66 4.49 3.83 6.39
CA ILE A 66 5.38 4.89 6.88
C ILE A 66 4.54 6.15 7.08
N LEU A 67 4.65 6.76 8.24
CA LEU A 67 3.98 8.02 8.55
C LEU A 67 4.50 9.14 7.65
N HIS A 68 3.61 9.88 7.05
CA HIS A 68 3.94 10.96 6.10
C HIS A 68 4.49 12.22 6.77
N GLU A 69 4.40 12.32 8.10
CA GLU A 69 4.97 13.41 8.91
C GLU A 69 6.46 13.20 9.24
N LEU A 70 7.01 12.03 8.93
CA LEU A 70 8.41 11.75 9.20
C LEU A 70 9.32 12.56 8.28
N LYS A 71 10.50 12.93 8.80
CA LYS A 71 11.56 13.57 8.04
C LYS A 71 12.19 12.57 7.04
N ALA A 72 12.79 13.10 5.98
CA ALA A 72 13.43 12.32 4.92
C ALA A 72 14.38 11.23 5.45
N ASP A 73 15.29 11.57 6.37
CA ASP A 73 16.25 10.62 6.97
C ASP A 73 15.55 9.43 7.64
N ASN A 74 14.42 9.69 8.32
CA ASN A 74 13.65 8.61 8.96
C ASN A 74 12.97 7.71 7.93
N ILE A 75 12.48 8.29 6.82
CA ILE A 75 11.88 7.53 5.72
C ILE A 75 12.96 6.66 5.06
N HIS A 76 14.15 7.23 4.74
CA HIS A 76 15.30 6.48 4.21
C HIS A 76 15.68 5.31 5.12
N ASN A 77 15.81 5.59 6.43
CA ASN A 77 16.15 4.56 7.41
C ASN A 77 15.12 3.42 7.48
N ILE A 78 13.81 3.74 7.44
CA ILE A 78 12.76 2.73 7.47
C ILE A 78 12.76 1.90 6.19
N VAL A 79 12.89 2.53 5.02
CA VAL A 79 12.96 1.86 3.73
C VAL A 79 14.14 0.89 3.69
N ASN A 80 15.32 1.34 4.10
CA ASN A 80 16.53 0.51 4.13
C ASN A 80 16.46 -0.60 5.17
N HIS A 81 16.05 -0.29 6.40
CA HIS A 81 15.94 -1.28 7.47
C HIS A 81 14.91 -2.36 7.18
N SER A 82 13.83 -2.01 6.49
CA SER A 82 12.83 -2.99 6.06
C SER A 82 13.23 -3.77 4.82
N GLU A 83 14.31 -3.37 4.12
CA GLU A 83 14.71 -3.93 2.83
C GLU A 83 13.59 -3.82 1.78
N ALA A 84 12.86 -2.69 1.79
CA ALA A 84 11.75 -2.49 0.87
C ALA A 84 12.24 -2.39 -0.57
N LYS A 85 11.60 -3.13 -1.47
CA LYS A 85 11.93 -3.16 -2.91
C LYS A 85 11.20 -2.11 -3.72
N MET A 86 10.06 -1.63 -3.22
CA MET A 86 9.27 -0.58 -3.84
C MET A 86 8.80 0.42 -2.80
N LEU A 87 8.62 1.67 -3.23
CA LEU A 87 8.07 2.76 -2.43
C LEU A 87 6.92 3.43 -3.17
N PHE A 88 5.75 3.45 -2.56
CA PHE A 88 4.63 4.28 -2.98
C PHE A 88 4.53 5.47 -2.04
N ILE A 89 4.66 6.69 -2.58
CA ILE A 89 4.89 7.87 -1.77
C ILE A 89 3.96 9.03 -2.11
N TYR A 90 3.57 9.78 -1.07
CA TYR A 90 2.86 11.03 -1.24
C TYR A 90 3.70 12.05 -2.02
N ASP A 91 3.12 12.62 -3.05
CA ASP A 91 3.81 13.43 -4.07
C ASP A 91 4.66 14.55 -3.49
N LYS A 92 4.16 15.24 -2.45
CA LYS A 92 4.87 16.36 -1.80
C LYS A 92 6.09 15.94 -0.99
N LEU A 93 6.24 14.65 -0.67
CA LEU A 93 7.37 14.13 0.08
C LEU A 93 8.51 13.69 -0.85
N TRP A 94 8.19 13.21 -2.04
CA TRP A 94 9.20 12.69 -2.96
C TRP A 94 10.37 13.66 -3.24
N PRO A 95 10.17 14.96 -3.50
CA PRO A 95 11.26 15.89 -3.74
C PRO A 95 12.24 16.08 -2.56
N GLN A 96 11.88 15.61 -1.37
CA GLN A 96 12.72 15.68 -0.17
C GLN A 96 13.57 14.43 0.02
N LEU A 97 13.34 13.37 -0.78
CA LEU A 97 14.04 12.11 -0.68
C LEU A 97 15.12 11.97 -1.75
N ASN A 98 16.14 11.19 -1.42
CA ASN A 98 17.21 10.81 -2.34
C ASN A 98 17.17 9.30 -2.57
N ILE A 99 16.89 8.88 -3.81
CA ILE A 99 16.84 7.46 -4.17
C ILE A 99 18.19 6.76 -3.98
N ASP A 100 19.30 7.48 -4.09
CA ASP A 100 20.65 6.91 -3.94
C ASP A 100 20.94 6.51 -2.49
N GLU A 101 20.21 7.07 -1.53
CA GLU A 101 20.24 6.65 -0.13
C GLU A 101 19.36 5.43 0.15
N MET A 102 18.61 4.93 -0.85
CA MET A 102 17.75 3.74 -0.76
C MET A 102 18.13 2.73 -1.87
N PRO A 103 19.30 2.07 -1.77
CA PRO A 103 19.88 1.29 -2.88
C PRO A 103 19.05 0.09 -3.31
N ASP A 104 18.27 -0.51 -2.41
CA ASP A 104 17.48 -1.71 -2.69
C ASP A 104 16.15 -1.42 -3.40
N LEU A 105 15.76 -0.14 -3.51
CA LEU A 105 14.54 0.23 -4.23
C LEU A 105 14.69 0.00 -5.73
N ILE A 106 13.76 -0.76 -6.29
CA ILE A 106 13.60 -0.99 -7.72
C ILE A 106 12.74 0.10 -8.36
N LEU A 107 11.66 0.49 -7.65
CA LEU A 107 10.63 1.42 -8.13
C LEU A 107 10.18 2.37 -7.03
N VAL A 108 10.02 3.64 -7.39
CA VAL A 108 9.27 4.64 -6.62
C VAL A 108 8.15 5.17 -7.50
N ALA A 109 6.92 5.18 -6.98
CA ALA A 109 5.75 5.75 -7.65
C ALA A 109 4.97 6.66 -6.71
N THR A 110 4.37 7.70 -7.26
CA THR A 110 3.52 8.64 -6.54
C THR A 110 2.17 8.03 -6.19
N LEU A 111 1.59 8.43 -5.05
CA LEU A 111 0.29 7.91 -4.59
C LEU A 111 -0.91 8.57 -5.28
N SER A 112 -0.78 9.80 -5.78
CA SER A 112 -1.91 10.52 -6.39
C SER A 112 -2.44 9.80 -7.64
N ASP A 113 -1.53 9.32 -8.48
CA ASP A 113 -1.84 8.84 -9.83
C ASP A 113 -1.05 7.59 -10.24
N PHE A 114 -0.18 7.10 -9.35
CA PHE A 114 0.75 6.00 -9.60
C PHE A 114 1.68 6.25 -10.78
N ASN A 115 2.08 7.50 -10.95
CA ASN A 115 3.10 7.86 -11.93
C ASN A 115 4.50 7.50 -11.43
N LEU A 116 5.38 7.31 -12.39
CA LEU A 116 6.78 7.02 -12.12
C LEU A 116 7.47 8.22 -11.48
N ALA A 117 8.06 8.00 -10.30
CA ALA A 117 8.94 8.97 -9.65
C ALA A 117 10.41 8.60 -9.86
N ALA A 118 10.76 7.33 -9.71
CA ALA A 118 12.09 6.80 -10.03
C ALA A 118 12.02 5.28 -10.28
N CYS A 119 12.93 4.76 -11.10
CA CYS A 119 13.03 3.32 -11.36
C CYS A 119 14.45 2.94 -11.79
N ARG A 120 14.92 1.80 -11.28
CA ARG A 120 16.22 1.21 -11.65
C ARG A 120 16.10 0.00 -12.58
N ASN A 121 14.90 -0.26 -13.11
CA ASN A 121 14.63 -1.42 -13.97
C ASN A 121 13.66 -1.05 -15.08
N ASP A 122 14.14 -1.05 -16.32
CA ASP A 122 13.36 -0.63 -17.49
C ASP A 122 12.12 -1.49 -17.73
N LYS A 123 12.18 -2.79 -17.44
CA LYS A 123 11.02 -3.69 -17.54
C LYS A 123 9.92 -3.29 -16.55
N VAL A 124 10.29 -2.88 -15.35
CA VAL A 124 9.34 -2.43 -14.32
C VAL A 124 8.76 -1.08 -14.68
N LYS A 125 9.60 -0.19 -15.21
CA LYS A 125 9.17 1.10 -15.74
C LYS A 125 8.11 0.92 -16.84
N ASP A 126 8.42 0.09 -17.85
CA ASP A 126 7.47 -0.22 -18.93
C ASP A 126 6.15 -0.80 -18.39
N ALA A 127 6.24 -1.74 -17.45
CA ALA A 127 5.04 -2.34 -16.83
C ALA A 127 4.19 -1.31 -16.07
N LEU A 128 4.81 -0.36 -15.38
CA LEU A 128 4.10 0.71 -14.69
C LEU A 128 3.40 1.66 -15.68
N GLU A 129 4.12 2.13 -16.69
CA GLU A 129 3.63 3.07 -17.70
C GLU A 129 2.52 2.44 -18.56
N ASN A 130 2.70 1.18 -18.96
CA ASN A 130 1.78 0.44 -19.83
C ASN A 130 0.79 -0.45 -19.06
N ARG A 131 0.66 -0.32 -17.73
CA ARG A 131 -0.18 -1.18 -16.88
C ARG A 131 -1.62 -1.35 -17.36
N ASN A 132 -2.20 -0.30 -17.96
CA ASN A 132 -3.56 -0.35 -18.48
C ASN A 132 -3.66 -1.22 -19.76
N ALA A 133 -2.69 -1.10 -20.66
CA ALA A 133 -2.62 -1.89 -21.88
C ALA A 133 -2.34 -3.37 -21.58
N ILE A 134 -1.41 -3.64 -20.66
CA ILE A 134 -1.07 -5.00 -20.20
C ILE A 134 -2.29 -5.63 -19.53
N TYR A 135 -2.97 -4.88 -18.66
CA TYR A 135 -4.22 -5.32 -18.02
C TYR A 135 -5.30 -5.66 -19.06
N GLY A 136 -5.51 -4.80 -20.05
CA GLY A 136 -6.50 -5.02 -21.13
C GLY A 136 -6.21 -6.27 -21.96
N LYS A 137 -4.92 -6.57 -22.22
CA LYS A 137 -4.51 -7.81 -22.91
C LYS A 137 -4.71 -9.04 -22.03
N ARG A 138 -4.42 -8.98 -20.74
CA ARG A 138 -4.57 -10.10 -19.78
C ARG A 138 -6.04 -10.42 -19.51
N TYR A 139 -6.89 -9.39 -19.47
CA TYR A 139 -8.32 -9.50 -19.19
C TYR A 139 -9.16 -8.89 -20.32
N PRO A 140 -9.22 -9.52 -21.52
CA PRO A 140 -9.90 -8.98 -22.70
C PRO A 140 -11.42 -8.93 -22.55
N LYS A 141 -11.98 -9.74 -21.64
CA LYS A 141 -13.39 -9.71 -21.25
C LYS A 141 -13.57 -8.89 -19.97
N SER A 142 -14.81 -8.55 -19.65
CA SER A 142 -15.09 -7.83 -18.39
C SER A 142 -14.49 -8.59 -17.18
N PHE A 143 -13.65 -7.91 -16.43
CA PHE A 143 -13.04 -8.43 -15.20
C PHE A 143 -14.13 -8.73 -14.15
N ARG A 144 -14.13 -9.94 -13.63
CA ARG A 144 -15.09 -10.44 -12.64
C ARG A 144 -14.37 -10.90 -11.38
N SER A 145 -15.11 -11.08 -10.29
CA SER A 145 -14.56 -11.56 -9.01
C SER A 145 -13.76 -12.86 -9.14
N LYS A 146 -14.18 -13.76 -10.04
CA LYS A 146 -13.45 -15.01 -10.31
C LYS A 146 -12.11 -14.82 -11.04
N ASP A 147 -11.88 -13.66 -11.63
CA ASP A 147 -10.65 -13.34 -12.34
C ASP A 147 -9.60 -12.75 -11.37
N VAL A 148 -10.00 -12.49 -10.12
CA VAL A 148 -9.10 -12.03 -9.06
C VAL A 148 -8.28 -13.21 -8.58
N ASN A 149 -6.97 -13.14 -8.77
CA ASN A 149 -6.03 -14.15 -8.31
C ASN A 149 -5.30 -13.64 -7.07
N TYR A 150 -5.97 -13.70 -5.91
CA TYR A 150 -5.34 -13.39 -4.64
C TYR A 150 -4.54 -14.60 -4.15
N ARG A 151 -3.30 -14.33 -3.73
CA ARG A 151 -2.53 -15.36 -3.06
C ARG A 151 -3.23 -15.75 -1.76
N LYS A 152 -3.29 -17.05 -1.50
CA LYS A 152 -3.67 -17.56 -0.19
C LYS A 152 -2.38 -17.75 0.61
N GLU A 153 -2.42 -17.29 1.85
CA GLU A 153 -1.36 -17.59 2.81
C GLU A 153 -1.26 -19.10 3.03
N GLU A 154 -0.04 -19.60 3.22
CA GLU A 154 0.23 -21.01 3.56
C GLU A 154 0.07 -21.22 5.07
N SER A 155 0.28 -20.15 5.85
CA SER A 155 0.14 -20.14 7.30
C SER A 155 -0.37 -18.77 7.78
N PRO A 156 -1.28 -18.72 8.78
CA PRO A 156 -1.70 -17.47 9.40
C PRO A 156 -0.57 -16.74 10.13
N GLU A 157 0.56 -17.39 10.38
CA GLU A 157 1.76 -16.80 10.98
C GLU A 157 2.67 -16.10 9.95
N GLU A 158 2.37 -16.16 8.64
CA GLU A 158 3.11 -15.40 7.66
C GLU A 158 3.05 -13.91 7.96
N LEU A 159 4.21 -13.25 7.79
CA LEU A 159 4.33 -11.81 8.00
C LEU A 159 3.50 -11.04 6.97
N ALA A 160 2.67 -10.13 7.45
CA ALA A 160 1.81 -9.29 6.62
C ALA A 160 2.21 -7.82 6.65
N ILE A 161 2.60 -7.30 7.82
CA ILE A 161 2.91 -5.89 8.04
C ILE A 161 4.17 -5.76 8.89
N ILE A 162 5.02 -4.78 8.58
CA ILE A 162 6.03 -4.26 9.50
C ILE A 162 5.64 -2.81 9.84
N ASN A 163 5.15 -2.58 11.04
CA ASN A 163 4.72 -1.26 11.49
C ASN A 163 5.80 -0.62 12.35
N TYR A 164 6.32 0.54 11.93
CA TYR A 164 7.38 1.24 12.65
C TYR A 164 6.80 2.18 13.70
N THR A 165 7.33 2.05 14.91
CA THR A 165 7.00 2.92 16.04
C THR A 165 8.20 3.79 16.42
N SER A 166 7.94 5.02 16.91
CA SER A 166 8.98 5.87 17.47
C SER A 166 9.52 5.21 18.74
N GLY A 167 10.70 4.60 18.65
CA GLY A 167 11.35 3.99 19.81
C GLY A 167 11.80 5.08 20.80
N THR A 168 11.68 4.82 22.09
CA THR A 168 12.21 5.68 23.18
C THR A 168 13.74 5.85 23.10
N THR A 169 14.43 5.05 22.33
CA THR A 169 15.88 5.04 22.12
C THR A 169 16.35 5.81 20.89
N GLY A 170 15.47 6.56 20.21
CA GLY A 170 15.79 7.37 19.02
C GLY A 170 15.79 6.61 17.69
N PHE A 171 15.79 5.28 17.69
CA PHE A 171 15.67 4.46 16.49
C PHE A 171 14.25 3.89 16.35
N SER A 172 13.70 3.99 15.14
CA SER A 172 12.41 3.37 14.83
C SER A 172 12.51 1.84 14.93
N LYS A 173 11.55 1.22 15.64
CA LYS A 173 11.46 -0.24 15.77
C LYS A 173 10.35 -0.77 14.88
N GLY A 174 10.65 -1.77 14.06
CA GLY A 174 9.67 -2.45 13.23
C GLY A 174 8.93 -3.55 13.99
N VAL A 175 7.65 -3.37 14.25
CA VAL A 175 6.78 -4.40 14.84
C VAL A 175 6.27 -5.29 13.73
N MET A 176 6.60 -6.57 13.79
CA MET A 176 6.23 -7.58 12.80
C MET A 176 4.84 -8.13 13.14
N LEU A 177 3.88 -7.95 12.25
CA LEU A 177 2.49 -8.39 12.43
C LEU A 177 2.14 -9.47 11.39
N PRO A 178 1.82 -10.71 11.81
CA PRO A 178 1.37 -11.75 10.92
C PRO A 178 -0.09 -11.55 10.48
N TYR A 179 -0.52 -12.26 9.44
CA TYR A 179 -1.92 -12.23 8.96
C TYR A 179 -2.92 -12.52 10.08
N ARG A 180 -2.61 -13.44 10.99
CA ARG A 180 -3.45 -13.76 12.14
C ARG A 180 -3.80 -12.53 12.99
N SER A 181 -2.83 -11.63 13.21
CA SER A 181 -3.06 -10.42 14.02
C SER A 181 -4.06 -9.48 13.35
N ILE A 182 -3.99 -9.35 12.02
CA ILE A 182 -4.92 -8.52 11.25
C ILE A 182 -6.31 -9.17 11.26
N TRP A 183 -6.36 -10.47 11.00
CA TRP A 183 -7.61 -11.21 10.99
C TRP A 183 -8.34 -11.13 12.32
N SER A 184 -7.63 -11.28 13.45
CA SER A 184 -8.22 -11.15 14.79
C SER A 184 -8.88 -9.79 15.00
N ASN A 185 -8.26 -8.71 14.50
CA ASN A 185 -8.86 -7.37 14.57
C ASN A 185 -10.11 -7.25 13.69
N VAL A 186 -10.09 -7.83 12.50
CA VAL A 186 -11.26 -7.84 11.60
C VAL A 186 -12.43 -8.60 12.24
N GLU A 187 -12.18 -9.78 12.82
CA GLU A 187 -13.20 -10.56 13.53
C GLU A 187 -13.76 -9.80 14.74
N TYR A 188 -12.88 -9.21 15.56
CA TYR A 188 -13.29 -8.37 16.68
C TYR A 188 -14.19 -7.20 16.23
N CYS A 189 -13.78 -6.49 15.19
CA CYS A 189 -14.59 -5.39 14.63
C CYS A 189 -15.94 -5.90 14.13
N ARG A 190 -15.98 -7.05 13.47
CA ARG A 190 -17.21 -7.64 12.96
C ARG A 190 -18.19 -8.01 14.07
N GLU A 191 -17.68 -8.49 15.20
CA GLU A 191 -18.50 -8.90 16.35
C GLU A 191 -18.95 -7.71 17.21
N MET A 192 -18.06 -6.73 17.41
CA MET A 192 -18.26 -5.66 18.38
C MET A 192 -18.85 -4.39 17.78
N LEU A 193 -18.64 -4.13 16.49
CA LEU A 193 -19.16 -2.93 15.85
C LEU A 193 -20.48 -3.25 15.14
N PRO A 194 -21.55 -2.47 15.39
CA PRO A 194 -22.88 -2.71 14.79
C PRO A 194 -22.95 -2.26 13.32
N VAL A 195 -21.86 -2.45 12.55
CA VAL A 195 -21.76 -2.02 11.15
C VAL A 195 -22.59 -2.95 10.25
N LYS A 196 -23.43 -2.36 9.42
CA LYS A 196 -24.32 -3.05 8.48
C LYS A 196 -23.97 -2.70 7.04
N ALA A 197 -24.45 -3.53 6.12
CA ALA A 197 -24.34 -3.22 4.69
C ALA A 197 -25.04 -1.90 4.37
N GLY A 198 -24.30 -0.96 3.77
CA GLY A 198 -24.79 0.39 3.47
C GLY A 198 -24.26 1.46 4.43
N ASP A 199 -23.69 1.09 5.57
CA ASP A 199 -23.07 2.05 6.47
C ASP A 199 -21.76 2.61 5.87
N ASN A 200 -21.45 3.87 6.22
CA ASN A 200 -20.22 4.53 5.83
C ASN A 200 -19.32 4.69 7.07
N ILE A 201 -18.06 4.32 6.90
CA ILE A 201 -17.03 4.49 7.93
C ILE A 201 -16.07 5.58 7.48
N ILE A 202 -15.82 6.57 8.34
CA ILE A 202 -14.85 7.63 8.09
C ILE A 202 -13.49 7.17 8.65
N SER A 203 -12.48 7.12 7.79
CA SER A 203 -11.09 6.89 8.20
C SER A 203 -10.38 8.23 8.35
N LEU A 204 -10.15 8.65 9.58
CA LEU A 204 -9.41 9.87 9.93
C LEU A 204 -8.06 9.51 10.57
N SER A 205 -7.06 10.36 10.38
CA SER A 205 -5.85 10.29 11.19
C SER A 205 -6.16 10.74 12.61
N LEU A 206 -5.62 10.03 13.61
CA LEU A 206 -5.80 10.40 15.03
C LEU A 206 -5.35 11.83 15.36
N ILE A 207 -4.36 12.36 14.64
CA ILE A 207 -3.89 13.74 14.84
C ILE A 207 -4.91 14.78 14.39
N HIS A 208 -5.79 14.48 13.42
CA HIS A 208 -6.87 15.38 13.02
C HIS A 208 -8.03 15.42 14.02
N ILE A 209 -8.13 14.45 14.90
CA ILE A 209 -9.16 14.39 15.96
C ILE A 209 -8.74 15.22 17.19
N SER A 210 -7.44 15.41 17.38
CA SER A 210 -6.86 16.10 18.55
C SER A 210 -6.59 17.60 18.34
N GLU A 211 -6.65 18.11 17.10
CA GLU A 211 -6.53 19.55 16.87
C GLU A 211 -7.89 20.24 17.07
N PRO A 212 -8.00 21.15 18.07
CA PRO A 212 -9.19 22.00 18.17
C PRO A 212 -9.24 22.87 16.90
N THR A 213 -10.34 22.80 16.16
CA THR A 213 -10.64 23.73 15.08
C THR A 213 -10.55 25.15 15.62
N ARG A 214 -9.51 25.89 15.22
CA ARG A 214 -9.38 27.33 15.41
C ARG A 214 -10.17 28.08 14.35
#